data_efa8d3893645e0b80cdcbfbb3f7144f7
#
_entry.id   efa8d3893645e0b80cdcbfbb3f7144f7
#
_cell.length_a   1.000
_cell.length_b   1.000
_cell.length_c   1.000
_cell.angle_alpha   90.00
_cell.angle_beta   90.00
_cell.angle_gamma   90.00
#
_symmetry.space_group_name_H-M   'P 1'
#
loop_
_entity.id
_entity.type
_entity.pdbx_description
1 polymer ?
#
loop_
_entity_poly.entity_id
_entity_poly.type
_entity_poly.pdbx_seq_one_letter_code
_entity_poly.pdbx_strand_id
1 'polypeptide(L)'
;MVDLRAKPYYLSDEDIAWVENTIASMSAEEKVGQLFWQLTAGNSEEYLRELMEKYHLGGCRYNAMPGQMVLNQNRILQKYAKIPAFIACNPEKGGDGVCVDGTQVSAQVKIGATGKTEYAQAMGRVSGAQVKATGCNMAFSPVVDITYNWECEEVLFRSYGNDPKMVADMGKAYMDGLHETEGVFCCAKHFPGNGQDYRDAHLSNNVNHFGHDDWMASYGHVYKTLIDGGLDAIMGGHILLPDYMAEINPDITADSILPGSLCKEIMTDLLRGELGFNGMVVTDASHMVGMTNRMKRKDMLPAAINAGCDMFLFFNDPAEDFETMLNAYTSGIISEDRMVEALTRILGLKAAKGMHKKSVEELCGTDEALAAALANEEFKTIAPAIA
;
A
#
# COMPACT_ATOMS: atom_id res chain seq x y z
N MET A 1 -8.15 19.18 -0.21
CA MET A 1 -7.22 19.45 0.94
C MET A 1 -7.28 18.26 1.87
N VAL A 2 -6.13 17.78 2.38
CA VAL A 2 -6.07 16.65 3.33
C VAL A 2 -6.63 17.08 4.68
N ASP A 3 -7.56 16.28 5.24
CA ASP A 3 -8.09 16.55 6.58
C ASP A 3 -7.40 15.64 7.61
N LEU A 4 -6.41 16.18 8.32
CA LEU A 4 -5.65 15.45 9.34
C LEU A 4 -6.45 15.20 10.64
N ARG A 5 -7.61 15.82 10.83
CA ARG A 5 -8.50 15.59 11.97
C ARG A 5 -9.51 14.47 11.71
N ALA A 6 -9.74 14.15 10.43
CA ALA A 6 -10.64 13.08 10.01
C ALA A 6 -9.90 11.74 9.84
N LYS A 7 -10.67 10.68 9.51
CA LYS A 7 -10.14 9.37 9.11
C LYS A 7 -9.10 9.52 7.99
N PRO A 8 -8.07 8.71 7.99
CA PRO A 8 -7.66 7.73 8.99
C PRO A 8 -6.73 8.31 10.06
N TYR A 9 -6.51 9.61 10.11
CA TYR A 9 -5.45 10.26 10.88
C TYR A 9 -5.81 10.56 12.32
N TYR A 10 -6.93 11.27 12.57
CA TYR A 10 -7.39 11.71 13.90
C TYR A 10 -6.32 12.44 14.74
N LEU A 11 -5.50 13.29 14.10
CA LEU A 11 -4.37 13.94 14.73
C LEU A 11 -4.78 15.02 15.74
N SER A 12 -3.97 15.12 16.80
CA SER A 12 -3.98 16.25 17.72
C SER A 12 -3.39 17.51 17.06
N ASP A 13 -3.58 18.69 17.68
CA ASP A 13 -2.95 19.94 17.21
C ASP A 13 -1.43 19.87 17.23
N GLU A 14 -0.84 19.18 18.22
CA GLU A 14 0.60 18.95 18.31
C GLU A 14 1.12 18.12 17.15
N ASP A 15 0.42 17.03 16.80
CA ASP A 15 0.82 16.15 15.70
C ASP A 15 0.62 16.82 14.34
N ILE A 16 -0.42 17.64 14.16
CA ILE A 16 -0.61 18.46 12.96
C ILE A 16 0.53 19.47 12.83
N ALA A 17 0.86 20.17 13.90
CA ALA A 17 1.99 21.10 13.90
C ALA A 17 3.32 20.42 13.59
N TRP A 18 3.54 19.18 14.07
CA TRP A 18 4.71 18.39 13.67
C TRP A 18 4.74 18.12 12.16
N VAL A 19 3.62 17.72 11.56
CA VAL A 19 3.52 17.48 10.11
C VAL A 19 3.87 18.75 9.33
N GLU A 20 3.22 19.88 9.65
CA GLU A 20 3.40 21.16 8.96
C GLU A 20 4.83 21.69 9.09
N ASN A 21 5.39 21.69 10.29
CA ASN A 21 6.76 22.16 10.55
C ASN A 21 7.81 21.26 9.90
N THR A 22 7.57 19.94 9.87
CA THR A 22 8.46 19.00 9.20
C THR A 22 8.50 19.30 7.70
N ILE A 23 7.34 19.40 7.02
CA ILE A 23 7.26 19.73 5.59
C ILE A 23 7.96 21.06 5.30
N ALA A 24 7.72 22.09 6.12
CA ALA A 24 8.31 23.42 5.94
C ALA A 24 9.85 23.42 6.10
N SER A 25 10.41 22.50 6.89
CA SER A 25 11.86 22.41 7.13
C SER A 25 12.59 21.49 6.14
N MET A 26 11.88 20.70 5.34
CA MET A 26 12.48 19.74 4.39
C MET A 26 13.10 20.45 3.19
N SER A 27 14.30 19.98 2.79
CA SER A 27 14.87 20.31 1.47
C SER A 27 14.07 19.65 0.33
N ALA A 28 14.35 20.05 -0.91
CA ALA A 28 13.72 19.44 -2.08
C ALA A 28 14.03 17.94 -2.16
N GLU A 29 15.28 17.56 -1.85
CA GLU A 29 15.74 16.18 -1.84
C GLU A 29 15.02 15.36 -0.76
N GLU A 30 14.85 15.89 0.43
CA GLU A 30 14.11 15.24 1.52
C GLU A 30 12.64 15.06 1.17
N LYS A 31 12.00 16.06 0.55
CA LYS A 31 10.61 15.97 0.08
C LYS A 31 10.46 14.86 -0.95
N VAL A 32 11.32 14.84 -1.97
CA VAL A 32 11.31 13.84 -3.04
C VAL A 32 11.57 12.43 -2.50
N GLY A 33 12.53 12.27 -1.59
CA GLY A 33 12.85 10.98 -0.99
C GLY A 33 11.67 10.33 -0.28
N GLN A 34 10.84 11.14 0.40
CA GLN A 34 9.64 10.60 1.06
C GLN A 34 8.59 10.03 0.09
N LEU A 35 8.64 10.37 -1.20
CA LEU A 35 7.72 9.81 -2.19
C LEU A 35 8.12 8.40 -2.65
N PHE A 36 9.33 7.92 -2.32
CA PHE A 36 9.83 6.66 -2.84
C PHE A 36 9.86 5.53 -1.83
N TRP A 37 9.64 4.34 -2.36
CA TRP A 37 9.91 3.05 -1.73
C TRP A 37 11.04 2.33 -2.46
N GLN A 38 11.82 1.54 -1.72
CA GLN A 38 12.81 0.64 -2.30
C GLN A 38 12.55 -0.81 -1.90
N LEU A 39 12.79 -1.71 -2.86
CA LEU A 39 12.79 -3.14 -2.60
C LEU A 39 14.17 -3.56 -2.09
N THR A 40 14.23 -4.16 -0.92
CA THR A 40 15.46 -4.65 -0.30
C THR A 40 15.46 -6.18 -0.24
N ALA A 41 16.64 -6.80 -0.09
CA ALA A 41 16.78 -8.25 -0.13
C ALA A 41 18.03 -8.72 0.65
N GLY A 42 18.04 -8.48 1.98
CA GLY A 42 19.19 -8.83 2.82
C GLY A 42 20.46 -8.05 2.48
N ASN A 43 20.30 -6.80 2.11
CA ASN A 43 21.38 -5.92 1.70
C ASN A 43 22.33 -5.57 2.86
N SER A 44 23.55 -5.11 2.52
CA SER A 44 24.52 -4.65 3.51
C SER A 44 24.04 -3.41 4.28
N GLU A 45 24.52 -3.23 5.52
CA GLU A 45 24.21 -2.03 6.31
C GLU A 45 24.63 -0.75 5.57
N GLU A 46 25.74 -0.76 4.82
CA GLU A 46 26.21 0.37 4.04
C GLU A 46 25.17 0.78 2.96
N TYR A 47 24.63 -0.16 2.21
CA TYR A 47 23.60 0.12 1.22
C TYR A 47 22.31 0.62 1.86
N LEU A 48 21.85 -0.02 2.92
CA LEU A 48 20.64 0.41 3.63
C LEU A 48 20.79 1.82 4.22
N ARG A 49 21.98 2.13 4.74
CA ARG A 49 22.31 3.48 5.21
C ARG A 49 22.29 4.50 4.07
N GLU A 50 22.89 4.16 2.90
CA GLU A 50 22.87 5.04 1.72
C GLU A 50 21.43 5.36 1.30
N LEU A 51 20.53 4.39 1.30
CA LEU A 51 19.12 4.61 0.99
C LEU A 51 18.48 5.65 1.90
N MET A 52 18.77 5.61 3.19
CA MET A 52 18.16 6.50 4.18
C MET A 52 18.84 7.88 4.25
N GLU A 53 20.17 7.92 4.21
CA GLU A 53 20.92 9.18 4.37
C GLU A 53 21.03 10.00 3.08
N LYS A 54 21.17 9.33 1.92
CA LYS A 54 21.35 9.99 0.61
C LYS A 54 20.02 10.23 -0.10
N TYR A 55 19.14 9.23 -0.10
CA TYR A 55 17.87 9.31 -0.83
C TYR A 55 16.67 9.63 0.07
N HIS A 56 16.83 9.70 1.40
CA HIS A 56 15.79 10.09 2.36
C HIS A 56 14.48 9.32 2.21
N LEU A 57 14.54 8.01 1.95
CA LEU A 57 13.39 7.19 1.57
C LEU A 57 12.24 7.26 2.56
N GLY A 58 11.04 7.40 2.02
CA GLY A 58 9.78 7.33 2.76
C GLY A 58 9.42 5.93 3.21
N GLY A 59 9.82 4.89 2.45
CA GLY A 59 9.52 3.50 2.77
C GLY A 59 10.42 2.46 2.11
N CYS A 60 10.39 1.25 2.66
CA CYS A 60 11.04 0.05 2.14
C CYS A 60 10.10 -1.15 2.20
N ARG A 61 10.20 -2.01 1.20
CA ARG A 61 9.66 -3.37 1.20
C ARG A 61 10.80 -4.33 0.95
N TYR A 62 10.71 -5.58 1.42
CA TYR A 62 11.77 -6.57 1.27
C TYR A 62 11.26 -7.86 0.62
N ASN A 63 12.17 -8.63 0.02
CA ASN A 63 11.91 -9.99 -0.41
C ASN A 63 11.88 -10.93 0.80
N ALA A 64 11.18 -12.07 0.67
CA ALA A 64 11.01 -13.03 1.75
C ALA A 64 12.33 -13.45 2.39
N MET A 65 12.43 -13.27 3.72
CA MET A 65 13.60 -13.60 4.56
C MET A 65 13.12 -14.19 5.90
N PRO A 66 14.00 -14.89 6.66
CA PRO A 66 13.71 -15.24 8.05
C PRO A 66 13.40 -14.02 8.92
N GLY A 67 12.48 -14.16 9.87
CA GLY A 67 12.00 -13.06 10.71
C GLY A 67 13.10 -12.28 11.41
N GLN A 68 14.13 -12.97 11.92
CA GLN A 68 15.28 -12.32 12.55
C GLN A 68 16.07 -11.45 11.56
N MET A 69 16.22 -11.88 10.31
CA MET A 69 16.89 -11.07 9.28
C MET A 69 16.06 -9.85 8.91
N VAL A 70 14.74 -10.00 8.83
CA VAL A 70 13.80 -8.88 8.61
C VAL A 70 13.94 -7.86 9.72
N LEU A 71 13.84 -8.30 10.99
CA LEU A 71 13.96 -7.43 12.16
C LEU A 71 15.30 -6.66 12.20
N ASN A 72 16.41 -7.36 11.93
CA ASN A 72 17.73 -6.74 11.91
C ASN A 72 17.86 -5.69 10.80
N GLN A 73 17.37 -5.98 9.58
CA GLN A 73 17.34 -5.02 8.48
C GLN A 73 16.48 -3.79 8.83
N ASN A 74 15.32 -3.99 9.42
CA ASN A 74 14.39 -2.92 9.75
C ASN A 74 14.95 -2.00 10.84
N ARG A 75 15.69 -2.54 11.82
CA ARG A 75 16.45 -1.73 12.81
C ARG A 75 17.50 -0.86 12.15
N ILE A 76 18.21 -1.38 11.13
CA ILE A 76 19.18 -0.60 10.37
C ILE A 76 18.50 0.53 9.62
N LEU A 77 17.41 0.26 8.91
CA LEU A 77 16.66 1.27 8.17
C LEU A 77 16.17 2.39 9.09
N GLN A 78 15.53 2.04 10.22
CA GLN A 78 15.03 3.03 11.18
C GLN A 78 16.15 3.80 11.89
N LYS A 79 17.31 3.18 12.11
CA LYS A 79 18.49 3.82 12.72
C LYS A 79 19.02 5.00 11.91
N TYR A 80 19.00 4.87 10.58
CA TYR A 80 19.51 5.89 9.66
C TYR A 80 18.43 6.79 9.07
N ALA A 81 17.16 6.52 9.35
CA ALA A 81 16.05 7.33 8.90
C ALA A 81 15.93 8.63 9.71
N LYS A 82 16.05 9.80 9.04
CA LYS A 82 15.75 11.10 9.67
C LYS A 82 14.27 11.22 10.05
N ILE A 83 13.39 10.72 9.18
CA ILE A 83 11.96 10.58 9.42
C ILE A 83 11.67 9.08 9.39
N PRO A 84 11.03 8.48 10.42
CA PRO A 84 10.77 7.05 10.45
C PRO A 84 10.16 6.53 9.16
N ALA A 85 10.73 5.45 8.60
CA ALA A 85 10.29 4.89 7.34
C ALA A 85 9.07 3.97 7.50
N PHE A 86 8.20 3.94 6.50
CA PHE A 86 7.28 2.82 6.33
C PHE A 86 8.08 1.56 5.95
N ILE A 87 7.75 0.43 6.53
CA ILE A 87 8.34 -0.86 6.18
C ILE A 87 7.21 -1.84 5.93
N ALA A 88 7.08 -2.28 4.67
CA ALA A 88 5.94 -3.07 4.21
C ALA A 88 6.28 -4.54 3.95
N CYS A 89 5.26 -5.36 4.12
CA CYS A 89 5.22 -6.78 3.74
C CYS A 89 3.86 -7.15 3.15
N ASN A 90 3.72 -8.38 2.62
CA ASN A 90 2.49 -8.86 1.96
C ASN A 90 1.82 -10.00 2.76
N PRO A 91 1.22 -9.76 3.94
CA PRO A 91 0.61 -10.81 4.75
C PRO A 91 -0.78 -11.22 4.23
N GLU A 92 -0.85 -11.67 2.98
CA GLU A 92 -2.10 -12.03 2.30
C GLU A 92 -2.68 -13.37 2.79
N LYS A 93 -1.82 -14.25 3.34
CA LYS A 93 -2.22 -15.57 3.87
C LYS A 93 -1.95 -15.70 5.36
N GLY A 94 -1.52 -14.63 6.00
CA GLY A 94 -1.05 -14.59 7.38
C GLY A 94 0.41 -14.16 7.46
N GLY A 95 1.12 -14.60 8.48
CA GLY A 95 2.49 -14.21 8.75
C GLY A 95 3.55 -14.73 7.77
N ASP A 96 3.24 -15.75 6.96
CA ASP A 96 4.14 -16.26 5.92
C ASP A 96 4.46 -15.23 4.82
N GLY A 97 3.61 -14.22 4.66
CA GLY A 97 3.89 -13.05 3.82
C GLY A 97 4.68 -11.94 4.53
N VAL A 98 4.94 -12.11 5.84
CA VAL A 98 5.80 -11.23 6.64
C VAL A 98 7.24 -11.75 6.64
N CYS A 99 7.43 -13.03 6.94
CA CYS A 99 8.72 -13.70 6.96
C CYS A 99 8.54 -15.20 6.63
N VAL A 100 9.60 -15.86 6.17
CA VAL A 100 9.50 -17.26 5.71
C VAL A 100 9.20 -18.26 6.84
N ASP A 101 9.44 -17.88 8.08
CA ASP A 101 9.12 -18.61 9.31
C ASP A 101 7.85 -18.10 9.99
N GLY A 102 7.10 -17.20 9.34
CA GLY A 102 5.82 -16.69 9.81
C GLY A 102 4.68 -17.72 9.75
N THR A 103 3.66 -17.48 10.52
CA THR A 103 2.51 -18.39 10.64
C THR A 103 1.59 -18.25 9.42
N GLN A 104 1.52 -19.26 8.58
CA GLN A 104 0.54 -19.32 7.51
C GLN A 104 -0.84 -19.65 8.09
N VAL A 105 -1.84 -18.85 7.76
CA VAL A 105 -3.25 -19.08 8.14
C VAL A 105 -3.98 -19.78 7.00
N SER A 106 -4.28 -19.07 5.91
CA SER A 106 -4.96 -19.66 4.75
C SER A 106 -4.93 -18.71 3.54
N ALA A 107 -5.16 -19.24 2.33
CA ALA A 107 -5.49 -18.40 1.18
C ALA A 107 -6.85 -17.72 1.38
N GLN A 108 -6.99 -16.46 0.93
CA GLN A 108 -8.21 -15.69 1.11
C GLN A 108 -9.44 -16.37 0.49
N VAL A 109 -9.29 -17.04 -0.66
CA VAL A 109 -10.38 -17.79 -1.31
C VAL A 109 -10.95 -18.90 -0.41
N LYS A 110 -10.13 -19.57 0.37
CA LYS A 110 -10.60 -20.59 1.32
C LYS A 110 -11.37 -19.95 2.48
N ILE A 111 -10.90 -18.83 2.99
CA ILE A 111 -11.60 -18.05 4.02
C ILE A 111 -12.95 -17.58 3.49
N GLY A 112 -13.00 -17.02 2.28
CA GLY A 112 -14.25 -16.62 1.63
C GLY A 112 -15.24 -17.77 1.50
N ALA A 113 -14.77 -18.96 1.10
CA ALA A 113 -15.59 -20.16 0.96
C ALA A 113 -16.25 -20.61 2.29
N THR A 114 -15.72 -20.22 3.44
CA THR A 114 -16.36 -20.50 4.75
C THR A 114 -17.59 -19.62 4.99
N GLY A 115 -17.70 -18.46 4.35
CA GLY A 115 -18.72 -17.45 4.63
C GLY A 115 -18.60 -16.80 6.01
N LYS A 116 -17.50 -17.01 6.75
CA LYS A 116 -17.32 -16.60 8.14
C LYS A 116 -16.26 -15.53 8.27
N THR A 117 -16.68 -14.29 8.55
CA THR A 117 -15.79 -13.12 8.69
C THR A 117 -14.82 -13.23 9.87
N GLU A 118 -15.15 -14.01 10.89
CA GLU A 118 -14.26 -14.25 12.03
C GLU A 118 -12.90 -14.86 11.64
N TYR A 119 -12.84 -15.65 10.55
CA TYR A 119 -11.56 -16.18 10.05
C TYR A 119 -10.73 -15.13 9.33
N ALA A 120 -11.36 -14.21 8.60
CA ALA A 120 -10.66 -13.08 8.01
C ALA A 120 -10.10 -12.15 9.11
N GLN A 121 -10.89 -11.87 10.15
CA GLN A 121 -10.43 -11.10 11.31
C GLN A 121 -9.28 -11.79 12.05
N ALA A 122 -9.39 -13.12 12.27
CA ALA A 122 -8.31 -13.89 12.89
C ALA A 122 -7.03 -13.85 12.06
N MET A 123 -7.12 -13.96 10.72
CA MET A 123 -5.95 -13.80 9.83
C MET A 123 -5.35 -12.40 9.93
N GLY A 124 -6.18 -11.35 9.98
CA GLY A 124 -5.73 -9.99 10.21
C GLY A 124 -4.96 -9.83 11.52
N ARG A 125 -5.43 -10.45 12.60
CA ARG A 125 -4.78 -10.47 13.92
C ARG A 125 -3.39 -11.12 13.91
N VAL A 126 -3.29 -12.31 13.29
CA VAL A 126 -2.00 -12.99 13.08
C VAL A 126 -1.04 -12.14 12.27
N SER A 127 -1.55 -11.58 11.16
CA SER A 127 -0.78 -10.70 10.28
C SER A 127 -0.25 -9.48 11.04
N GLY A 128 -1.12 -8.76 11.75
CA GLY A 128 -0.75 -7.56 12.50
C GLY A 128 0.32 -7.84 13.56
N ALA A 129 0.14 -8.91 14.36
CA ALA A 129 1.09 -9.30 15.39
C ALA A 129 2.49 -9.60 14.81
N GLN A 130 2.57 -10.33 13.70
CA GLN A 130 3.86 -10.70 13.09
C GLN A 130 4.47 -9.56 12.27
N VAL A 131 3.65 -8.70 11.62
CA VAL A 131 4.10 -7.43 11.04
C VAL A 131 4.82 -6.59 12.11
N LYS A 132 4.18 -6.36 13.25
CA LYS A 132 4.76 -5.57 14.34
C LYS A 132 6.03 -6.21 14.91
N ALA A 133 6.02 -7.53 15.14
CA ALA A 133 7.12 -8.25 15.76
C ALA A 133 8.39 -8.29 14.89
N THR A 134 8.27 -8.17 13.57
CA THR A 134 9.40 -8.07 12.63
C THR A 134 9.89 -6.65 12.41
N GLY A 135 9.34 -5.66 13.12
CA GLY A 135 9.66 -4.24 12.92
C GLY A 135 9.07 -3.65 11.65
N CYS A 136 8.15 -4.36 11.00
CA CYS A 136 7.31 -3.80 9.94
C CYS A 136 6.18 -2.96 10.53
N ASN A 137 5.63 -2.08 9.72
CA ASN A 137 4.53 -1.23 10.14
C ASN A 137 3.43 -1.07 9.08
N MET A 138 3.58 -1.65 7.89
CA MET A 138 2.58 -1.59 6.84
C MET A 138 2.33 -2.97 6.23
N ALA A 139 1.06 -3.38 6.21
CA ALA A 139 0.61 -4.57 5.51
C ALA A 139 0.04 -4.17 4.14
N PHE A 140 0.66 -4.62 3.04
CA PHE A 140 0.09 -4.52 1.70
C PHE A 140 -0.98 -5.61 1.53
N SER A 141 -2.01 -5.52 2.32
CA SER A 141 -3.19 -6.39 2.42
C SER A 141 -4.32 -5.65 3.15
N PRO A 142 -5.59 -6.09 2.98
CA PRO A 142 -6.04 -7.27 2.23
C PRO A 142 -6.05 -7.06 0.73
N VAL A 143 -6.08 -8.17 -0.04
CA VAL A 143 -6.48 -8.16 -1.44
C VAL A 143 -8.00 -8.14 -1.48
N VAL A 144 -8.57 -7.10 -2.08
CA VAL A 144 -10.02 -6.89 -2.19
C VAL A 144 -10.51 -6.88 -3.63
N ASP A 145 -9.70 -7.47 -4.50
CA ASP A 145 -10.09 -7.80 -5.87
C ASP A 145 -11.22 -8.84 -5.88
N ILE A 146 -12.02 -8.88 -6.95
CA ILE A 146 -13.19 -9.75 -7.04
C ILE A 146 -12.98 -10.73 -8.18
N THR A 147 -13.09 -12.04 -7.92
CA THR A 147 -12.90 -13.10 -8.93
C THR A 147 -14.12 -13.21 -9.86
N TYR A 148 -14.26 -12.29 -10.80
CA TYR A 148 -15.29 -12.40 -11.86
C TYR A 148 -14.88 -13.41 -12.94
N ASN A 149 -13.57 -13.55 -13.19
CA ASN A 149 -13.02 -14.51 -14.13
C ASN A 149 -12.11 -15.49 -13.41
N TRP A 150 -12.48 -16.77 -13.43
CA TRP A 150 -11.71 -17.84 -12.80
C TRP A 150 -10.33 -18.08 -13.46
N GLU A 151 -10.13 -17.60 -14.69
CA GLU A 151 -8.86 -17.67 -15.40
C GLU A 151 -7.89 -16.57 -14.99
N CYS A 152 -8.30 -15.62 -14.13
CA CYS A 152 -7.43 -14.58 -13.61
C CYS A 152 -6.50 -15.16 -12.53
N GLU A 153 -5.35 -15.68 -12.92
CA GLU A 153 -4.37 -16.30 -12.01
C GLU A 153 -3.88 -15.34 -10.93
N GLU A 154 -3.77 -14.05 -11.25
CA GLU A 154 -3.28 -13.02 -10.34
C GLU A 154 -4.22 -12.81 -9.14
N VAL A 155 -5.49 -13.12 -9.28
CA VAL A 155 -6.54 -12.87 -8.27
C VAL A 155 -7.09 -14.15 -7.65
N LEU A 156 -7.17 -15.24 -8.39
CA LEU A 156 -7.94 -16.47 -8.07
C LEU A 156 -7.77 -16.96 -6.62
N PHE A 157 -6.55 -17.07 -6.12
CA PHE A 157 -6.29 -17.54 -4.75
C PHE A 157 -6.18 -16.41 -3.72
N ARG A 158 -6.09 -15.17 -4.19
CA ARG A 158 -5.85 -13.99 -3.38
C ARG A 158 -7.14 -13.25 -3.04
N SER A 159 -8.23 -13.45 -3.81
CA SER A 159 -9.56 -12.88 -3.54
C SER A 159 -10.33 -13.70 -2.52
N TYR A 160 -11.24 -13.07 -1.79
CA TYR A 160 -12.22 -13.75 -0.94
C TYR A 160 -13.36 -14.39 -1.74
N GLY A 161 -13.52 -14.05 -3.03
CA GLY A 161 -14.53 -14.67 -3.91
C GLY A 161 -15.05 -13.73 -5.00
N ASN A 162 -16.25 -14.03 -5.49
CA ASN A 162 -16.89 -13.36 -6.63
C ASN A 162 -18.11 -12.49 -6.26
N ASP A 163 -18.45 -12.41 -4.99
CA ASP A 163 -19.52 -11.55 -4.48
C ASP A 163 -18.92 -10.28 -3.85
N PRO A 164 -19.21 -9.07 -4.39
CA PRO A 164 -18.74 -7.81 -3.87
C PRO A 164 -19.01 -7.60 -2.37
N LYS A 165 -20.20 -8.01 -1.91
CA LYS A 165 -20.57 -7.88 -0.49
C LYS A 165 -19.69 -8.75 0.39
N MET A 166 -19.49 -10.01 0.01
CA MET A 166 -18.63 -10.93 0.75
C MET A 166 -17.17 -10.41 0.79
N VAL A 167 -16.64 -9.94 -0.34
CA VAL A 167 -15.29 -9.37 -0.41
C VAL A 167 -15.17 -8.14 0.50
N ALA A 168 -16.17 -7.27 0.52
CA ALA A 168 -16.22 -6.11 1.41
C ALA A 168 -16.23 -6.50 2.89
N ASP A 169 -17.12 -7.42 3.29
CA ASP A 169 -17.26 -7.89 4.66
C ASP A 169 -15.98 -8.58 5.16
N MET A 170 -15.38 -9.46 4.33
CA MET A 170 -14.14 -10.16 4.66
C MET A 170 -12.93 -9.21 4.69
N GLY A 171 -12.81 -8.32 3.71
CA GLY A 171 -11.75 -7.32 3.68
C GLY A 171 -11.78 -6.39 4.89
N LYS A 172 -12.98 -5.94 5.28
CA LYS A 172 -13.16 -5.15 6.49
C LYS A 172 -12.81 -5.92 7.76
N ALA A 173 -13.25 -7.18 7.88
CA ALA A 173 -12.93 -8.01 9.03
C ALA A 173 -11.42 -8.25 9.16
N TYR A 174 -10.70 -8.48 8.03
CA TYR A 174 -9.25 -8.57 8.03
C TYR A 174 -8.60 -7.27 8.53
N MET A 175 -9.05 -6.11 8.00
CA MET A 175 -8.56 -4.81 8.42
C MET A 175 -8.79 -4.56 9.92
N ASP A 176 -9.98 -4.90 10.43
CA ASP A 176 -10.29 -4.76 11.84
C ASP A 176 -9.35 -5.62 12.72
N GLY A 177 -9.10 -6.88 12.31
CA GLY A 177 -8.16 -7.75 13.01
C GLY A 177 -6.71 -7.25 12.95
N LEU A 178 -6.29 -6.68 11.82
CA LEU A 178 -4.96 -6.10 11.67
C LEU A 178 -4.78 -4.88 12.61
N HIS A 179 -5.81 -4.03 12.70
CA HIS A 179 -5.80 -2.82 13.52
C HIS A 179 -5.89 -3.10 15.04
N GLU A 180 -6.20 -4.33 15.47
CA GLU A 180 -6.02 -4.74 16.89
C GLU A 180 -4.55 -4.62 17.32
N THR A 181 -3.61 -4.63 16.35
CA THR A 181 -2.19 -4.40 16.61
C THR A 181 -1.84 -2.93 16.42
N GLU A 182 -1.51 -2.25 17.51
CA GLU A 182 -1.09 -0.84 17.46
C GLU A 182 0.15 -0.62 16.59
N GLY A 183 0.13 0.43 15.77
CA GLY A 183 1.27 0.85 14.97
C GLY A 183 1.39 0.15 13.62
N VAL A 184 0.41 -0.66 13.22
CA VAL A 184 0.34 -1.30 11.90
C VAL A 184 -0.67 -0.60 11.02
N PHE A 185 -0.31 -0.34 9.76
CA PHE A 185 -1.15 0.24 8.73
C PHE A 185 -1.70 -0.83 7.79
N CYS A 186 -2.94 -0.65 7.36
CA CYS A 186 -3.63 -1.47 6.36
C CYS A 186 -3.57 -0.80 4.99
N CYS A 187 -3.13 -1.52 3.96
CA CYS A 187 -3.12 -1.04 2.57
C CYS A 187 -3.88 -2.01 1.66
N ALA A 188 -5.13 -1.70 1.38
CA ALA A 188 -5.98 -2.53 0.50
C ALA A 188 -5.56 -2.40 -0.97
N LYS A 189 -5.74 -3.49 -1.75
CA LYS A 189 -5.27 -3.58 -3.14
C LYS A 189 -6.12 -4.51 -4.01
N HIS A 190 -6.11 -4.31 -5.36
CA HIS A 190 -5.40 -3.32 -6.17
C HIS A 190 -6.43 -2.36 -6.80
N PHE A 191 -6.51 -1.14 -6.32
CA PHE A 191 -7.46 -0.15 -6.87
C PHE A 191 -7.09 0.23 -8.31
N PRO A 192 -8.02 0.31 -9.27
CA PRO A 192 -9.49 0.33 -9.14
C PRO A 192 -10.18 -1.04 -9.16
N GLY A 193 -9.46 -2.16 -9.08
CA GLY A 193 -10.03 -3.49 -8.94
C GLY A 193 -9.69 -4.42 -10.10
N ASN A 194 -9.06 -5.56 -9.75
CA ASN A 194 -8.65 -6.64 -10.65
C ASN A 194 -9.63 -7.82 -10.56
N GLY A 195 -9.53 -8.78 -11.50
CA GLY A 195 -10.24 -10.07 -11.48
C GLY A 195 -11.26 -10.29 -12.59
N GLN A 196 -11.38 -9.36 -13.55
CA GLN A 196 -12.17 -9.57 -14.77
C GLN A 196 -11.35 -10.16 -15.92
N ASP A 197 -10.12 -9.66 -16.07
CA ASP A 197 -9.21 -10.04 -17.14
C ASP A 197 -8.32 -11.22 -16.71
N TYR A 198 -8.08 -12.15 -17.61
CA TYR A 198 -7.14 -13.26 -17.38
C TYR A 198 -5.67 -12.82 -17.49
N ARG A 199 -5.41 -11.67 -18.10
CA ARG A 199 -4.06 -11.15 -18.29
C ARG A 199 -3.46 -10.65 -16.97
N ASP A 200 -2.21 -11.05 -16.74
CA ASP A 200 -1.44 -10.61 -15.58
C ASP A 200 -0.81 -9.23 -15.86
N ALA A 201 -1.03 -8.28 -14.97
CA ALA A 201 -0.48 -6.92 -15.08
C ALA A 201 1.06 -6.89 -15.03
N HIS A 202 1.72 -7.93 -14.54
CA HIS A 202 3.17 -8.06 -14.62
C HIS A 202 3.67 -8.26 -16.06
N LEU A 203 2.85 -8.83 -16.95
CA LEU A 203 3.22 -9.25 -18.30
C LEU A 203 2.48 -8.51 -19.41
N SER A 204 1.37 -7.85 -19.11
CA SER A 204 0.46 -7.23 -20.07
C SER A 204 -0.38 -6.11 -19.44
N ASN A 205 -1.20 -5.44 -20.24
CA ASN A 205 -2.28 -4.61 -19.69
C ASN A 205 -3.41 -5.49 -19.17
N ASN A 206 -3.82 -5.24 -17.96
CA ASN A 206 -5.01 -5.81 -17.35
C ASN A 206 -6.18 -4.82 -17.49
N VAL A 207 -7.38 -5.31 -17.76
CA VAL A 207 -8.55 -4.48 -18.09
C VAL A 207 -9.74 -4.85 -17.19
N ASN A 208 -10.39 -3.84 -16.67
CA ASN A 208 -11.68 -3.94 -16.01
C ASN A 208 -12.72 -3.21 -16.88
N HIS A 209 -13.71 -3.93 -17.37
CA HIS A 209 -14.73 -3.48 -18.33
C HIS A 209 -16.00 -2.92 -17.68
N PHE A 210 -15.98 -2.59 -16.40
CA PHE A 210 -17.13 -1.95 -15.78
C PHE A 210 -17.19 -0.46 -16.13
N GLY A 211 -18.37 0.00 -16.55
CA GLY A 211 -18.76 1.40 -16.53
C GLY A 211 -18.96 1.89 -15.08
N HIS A 212 -19.28 3.17 -14.91
CA HIS A 212 -19.39 3.81 -13.60
C HIS A 212 -20.35 3.08 -12.65
N ASP A 213 -21.58 2.82 -13.07
CA ASP A 213 -22.63 2.26 -12.19
C ASP A 213 -22.31 0.82 -11.75
N ASP A 214 -21.84 -0.03 -12.67
CA ASP A 214 -21.44 -1.40 -12.37
C ASP A 214 -20.19 -1.42 -11.49
N TRP A 215 -19.25 -0.50 -11.72
CA TRP A 215 -18.06 -0.35 -10.90
C TRP A 215 -18.43 0.09 -9.48
N MET A 216 -19.32 1.08 -9.33
CA MET A 216 -19.80 1.56 -8.02
C MET A 216 -20.57 0.49 -7.24
N ALA A 217 -21.38 -0.32 -7.92
CA ALA A 217 -22.12 -1.43 -7.29
C ALA A 217 -21.20 -2.60 -6.87
N SER A 218 -19.99 -2.65 -7.37
CA SER A 218 -19.02 -3.73 -7.23
C SER A 218 -17.78 -3.27 -6.43
N TYR A 219 -16.70 -2.92 -7.10
CA TYR A 219 -15.45 -2.46 -6.45
C TYR A 219 -15.66 -1.18 -5.64
N GLY A 220 -16.51 -0.27 -6.11
CA GLY A 220 -16.88 0.94 -5.38
C GLY A 220 -17.49 0.63 -4.02
N HIS A 221 -18.40 -0.34 -3.94
CA HIS A 221 -18.96 -0.83 -2.68
C HIS A 221 -17.87 -1.39 -1.74
N VAL A 222 -16.94 -2.19 -2.28
CA VAL A 222 -15.86 -2.77 -1.48
C VAL A 222 -14.96 -1.69 -0.91
N TYR A 223 -14.42 -0.81 -1.75
CA TYR A 223 -13.53 0.27 -1.29
C TYR A 223 -14.24 1.25 -0.36
N LYS A 224 -15.50 1.60 -0.65
CA LYS A 224 -16.28 2.49 0.24
C LYS A 224 -16.46 1.88 1.63
N THR A 225 -16.70 0.57 1.73
CA THR A 225 -16.82 -0.14 3.02
C THR A 225 -15.53 -0.04 3.84
N LEU A 226 -14.37 -0.24 3.21
CA LEU A 226 -13.09 -0.14 3.90
C LEU A 226 -12.73 1.31 4.25
N ILE A 227 -12.98 2.26 3.35
CA ILE A 227 -12.75 3.69 3.57
C ILE A 227 -13.59 4.18 4.76
N ASP A 228 -14.88 3.83 4.81
CA ASP A 228 -15.76 4.16 5.93
C ASP A 228 -15.32 3.48 7.23
N GLY A 229 -14.65 2.32 7.11
CA GLY A 229 -14.01 1.60 8.22
C GLY A 229 -12.70 2.21 8.72
N GLY A 230 -12.14 3.22 8.04
CA GLY A 230 -10.89 3.89 8.45
C GLY A 230 -9.63 3.29 7.80
N LEU A 231 -9.72 2.85 6.54
CA LEU A 231 -8.57 2.35 5.76
C LEU A 231 -7.44 3.38 5.69
N ASP A 232 -6.22 2.96 6.02
CA ASP A 232 -5.05 3.85 6.08
C ASP A 232 -4.50 4.19 4.69
N ALA A 233 -4.34 3.16 3.85
CA ALA A 233 -3.71 3.30 2.54
C ALA A 233 -4.39 2.44 1.46
N ILE A 234 -4.21 2.82 0.21
CA ILE A 234 -4.65 2.07 -0.97
C ILE A 234 -3.47 1.91 -1.93
N MET A 235 -3.31 0.71 -2.50
CA MET A 235 -2.38 0.47 -3.59
C MET A 235 -3.08 0.67 -4.92
N GLY A 236 -2.63 1.67 -5.68
CA GLY A 236 -3.10 1.95 -7.03
C GLY A 236 -2.50 0.97 -8.04
N GLY A 237 -3.33 0.08 -8.57
CA GLY A 237 -2.97 -0.93 -9.55
C GLY A 237 -2.84 -0.38 -10.98
N HIS A 238 -2.18 -1.17 -11.83
CA HIS A 238 -1.96 -0.83 -13.24
C HIS A 238 -3.06 -1.41 -14.14
N ILE A 239 -4.31 -1.13 -13.78
CA ILE A 239 -5.52 -1.67 -14.40
C ILE A 239 -6.19 -0.58 -15.22
N LEU A 240 -6.59 -0.90 -16.45
CA LEU A 240 -7.31 0.00 -17.35
C LEU A 240 -8.82 -0.12 -17.09
N LEU A 241 -9.53 1.02 -17.12
CA LEU A 241 -11.00 1.08 -17.07
C LEU A 241 -11.56 1.74 -18.35
N PRO A 242 -11.51 1.05 -19.50
CA PRO A 242 -11.87 1.69 -20.77
C PRO A 242 -13.32 2.14 -20.84
N ASP A 243 -14.28 1.34 -20.33
CA ASP A 243 -15.70 1.63 -20.43
C ASP A 243 -16.07 2.80 -19.48
N TYR A 244 -15.53 2.81 -18.27
CA TYR A 244 -15.64 3.96 -17.36
C TYR A 244 -15.06 5.25 -17.99
N MET A 245 -13.86 5.16 -18.58
CA MET A 245 -13.21 6.32 -19.22
C MET A 245 -14.00 6.83 -20.42
N ALA A 246 -14.64 5.95 -21.20
CA ALA A 246 -15.49 6.33 -22.33
C ALA A 246 -16.79 7.04 -21.89
N GLU A 247 -17.34 6.70 -20.73
CA GLU A 247 -18.53 7.37 -20.17
C GLU A 247 -18.22 8.83 -19.74
N ILE A 248 -17.04 9.07 -19.15
CA ILE A 248 -16.65 10.42 -18.69
C ILE A 248 -16.01 11.27 -19.81
N ASN A 249 -15.44 10.64 -20.83
CA ASN A 249 -14.85 11.28 -21.99
C ASN A 249 -15.15 10.46 -23.26
N PRO A 250 -16.26 10.74 -23.95
CA PRO A 250 -16.67 9.97 -25.14
C PRO A 250 -15.69 10.05 -26.32
N ASP A 251 -14.79 11.05 -26.33
CA ASP A 251 -13.79 11.21 -27.39
C ASP A 251 -12.45 10.49 -27.07
N ILE A 252 -12.36 9.77 -25.94
CA ILE A 252 -11.14 9.09 -25.53
C ILE A 252 -10.83 7.93 -26.52
N THR A 253 -9.57 7.79 -26.88
CA THR A 253 -9.11 6.67 -27.71
C THR A 253 -8.49 5.58 -26.84
N ALA A 254 -8.54 4.33 -27.30
CA ALA A 254 -7.97 3.20 -26.57
C ALA A 254 -6.47 3.40 -26.22
N ASP A 255 -5.72 4.06 -27.10
CA ASP A 255 -4.29 4.31 -26.91
C ASP A 255 -4.02 5.41 -25.87
N SER A 256 -4.98 6.28 -25.60
CA SER A 256 -4.85 7.36 -24.60
C SER A 256 -5.31 6.97 -23.21
N ILE A 257 -5.94 5.80 -23.03
CA ILE A 257 -6.34 5.30 -21.71
C ILE A 257 -5.11 4.89 -20.93
N LEU A 258 -4.93 5.50 -19.76
CA LEU A 258 -3.86 5.19 -18.83
C LEU A 258 -4.33 4.20 -17.75
N PRO A 259 -3.42 3.38 -17.21
CA PRO A 259 -3.75 2.53 -16.06
C PRO A 259 -4.07 3.38 -14.83
N GLY A 260 -4.88 2.83 -13.92
CA GLY A 260 -5.38 3.54 -12.75
C GLY A 260 -4.32 4.36 -12.03
N SER A 261 -3.15 3.79 -11.76
CA SER A 261 -2.03 4.47 -11.07
C SER A 261 -1.44 5.69 -11.81
N LEU A 262 -1.74 5.87 -13.10
CA LEU A 262 -1.32 7.01 -13.93
C LEU A 262 -2.49 7.90 -14.35
N CYS A 263 -3.72 7.56 -13.95
CA CYS A 263 -4.95 8.21 -14.40
C CYS A 263 -5.53 9.10 -13.30
N LYS A 264 -5.56 10.42 -13.54
CA LYS A 264 -6.08 11.40 -12.58
C LYS A 264 -7.57 11.19 -12.32
N GLU A 265 -8.34 10.88 -13.33
CA GLU A 265 -9.77 10.62 -13.25
C GLU A 265 -10.06 9.46 -12.29
N ILE A 266 -9.17 8.47 -12.22
CA ILE A 266 -9.29 7.31 -11.34
C ILE A 266 -8.75 7.63 -9.94
N MET A 267 -7.51 8.15 -9.82
CA MET A 267 -6.86 8.34 -8.50
C MET A 267 -7.35 9.58 -7.77
N THR A 268 -7.71 10.64 -8.49
CA THR A 268 -8.17 11.89 -7.87
C THR A 268 -9.68 12.01 -7.92
N ASP A 269 -10.27 11.91 -9.10
CA ASP A 269 -11.68 12.28 -9.24
C ASP A 269 -12.59 11.17 -8.67
N LEU A 270 -12.37 9.90 -9.03
CA LEU A 270 -13.13 8.77 -8.48
C LEU A 270 -12.74 8.46 -7.03
N LEU A 271 -11.46 8.17 -6.74
CA LEU A 271 -11.06 7.69 -5.42
C LEU A 271 -11.19 8.77 -4.34
N ARG A 272 -10.64 9.96 -4.58
CA ARG A 272 -10.65 11.03 -3.57
C ARG A 272 -11.92 11.86 -3.63
N GLY A 273 -12.41 12.15 -4.84
CA GLY A 273 -13.59 12.97 -5.06
C GLY A 273 -14.89 12.24 -4.70
N GLU A 274 -15.15 11.11 -5.34
CA GLU A 274 -16.43 10.40 -5.21
C GLU A 274 -16.46 9.46 -4.00
N LEU A 275 -15.44 8.61 -3.83
CA LEU A 275 -15.37 7.70 -2.67
C LEU A 275 -14.95 8.41 -1.37
N GLY A 276 -14.37 9.61 -1.46
CA GLY A 276 -13.98 10.42 -0.30
C GLY A 276 -12.74 9.87 0.44
N PHE A 277 -11.83 9.17 -0.25
CA PHE A 277 -10.63 8.63 0.39
C PHE A 277 -9.63 9.72 0.77
N ASN A 278 -9.43 9.91 2.06
CA ASN A 278 -8.49 10.89 2.63
C ASN A 278 -7.08 10.31 2.90
N GLY A 279 -6.94 8.98 2.93
CA GLY A 279 -5.70 8.28 3.25
C GLY A 279 -4.63 8.33 2.15
N MET A 280 -3.53 7.60 2.36
CA MET A 280 -2.37 7.57 1.46
C MET A 280 -2.61 6.62 0.27
N VAL A 281 -2.15 7.01 -0.92
CA VAL A 281 -2.11 6.14 -2.10
C VAL A 281 -0.65 5.84 -2.46
N VAL A 282 -0.34 4.56 -2.59
CA VAL A 282 0.94 4.08 -3.11
C VAL A 282 0.71 3.39 -4.45
N THR A 283 1.61 3.54 -5.43
CA THR A 283 1.48 2.77 -6.69
C THR A 283 1.70 1.28 -6.44
N ASP A 284 1.22 0.42 -7.31
CA ASP A 284 1.78 -0.93 -7.44
C ASP A 284 3.21 -0.87 -8.02
N ALA A 285 3.87 -2.01 -8.13
CA ALA A 285 5.28 -2.10 -8.52
C ALA A 285 5.53 -1.58 -9.95
N SER A 286 6.32 -0.55 -10.07
CA SER A 286 6.50 0.23 -11.29
C SER A 286 7.31 -0.46 -12.40
N HIS A 287 7.81 -1.67 -12.15
CA HIS A 287 8.45 -2.50 -13.18
C HIS A 287 7.45 -3.39 -13.95
N MET A 288 6.20 -3.44 -13.50
CA MET A 288 5.14 -4.22 -14.15
C MET A 288 4.83 -3.66 -15.55
N VAL A 289 4.62 -4.55 -16.53
CA VAL A 289 4.36 -4.18 -17.92
C VAL A 289 3.08 -3.36 -18.07
N GLY A 290 2.06 -3.61 -17.24
CA GLY A 290 0.83 -2.83 -17.20
C GLY A 290 1.05 -1.33 -17.01
N MET A 291 2.17 -0.92 -16.41
CA MET A 291 2.58 0.48 -16.26
C MET A 291 3.58 0.91 -17.34
N THR A 292 4.65 0.10 -17.54
CA THR A 292 5.81 0.49 -18.33
C THR A 292 5.59 0.55 -19.83
N ASN A 293 4.56 -0.11 -20.36
CA ASN A 293 4.24 -0.10 -21.78
C ASN A 293 3.43 1.13 -22.23
N ARG A 294 2.97 1.96 -21.28
CA ARG A 294 2.15 3.14 -21.58
C ARG A 294 2.94 4.44 -21.60
N MET A 295 4.06 4.50 -20.89
CA MET A 295 4.81 5.74 -20.74
C MET A 295 6.30 5.45 -20.46
N LYS A 296 7.20 6.32 -20.92
CA LYS A 296 8.61 6.22 -20.58
C LYS A 296 8.83 6.49 -19.09
N ARG A 297 9.80 5.83 -18.49
CA ARG A 297 10.11 5.93 -17.05
C ARG A 297 10.18 7.36 -16.54
N LYS A 298 10.92 8.22 -17.23
CA LYS A 298 11.12 9.64 -16.86
C LYS A 298 9.82 10.46 -16.82
N ASP A 299 8.84 10.10 -17.64
CA ASP A 299 7.54 10.77 -17.70
C ASP A 299 6.54 10.13 -16.73
N MET A 300 6.67 8.82 -16.54
CA MET A 300 5.84 7.98 -15.66
C MET A 300 5.97 8.34 -14.17
N LEU A 301 7.19 8.63 -13.71
CA LEU A 301 7.45 8.99 -12.33
C LEU A 301 6.62 10.20 -11.86
N PRO A 302 6.74 11.39 -12.49
CA PRO A 302 5.92 12.53 -12.09
C PRO A 302 4.43 12.34 -12.44
N ALA A 303 4.08 11.59 -13.49
CA ALA A 303 2.70 11.35 -13.87
C ALA A 303 1.92 10.60 -12.77
N ALA A 304 2.53 9.60 -12.13
CA ALA A 304 1.89 8.88 -11.03
C ALA A 304 1.58 9.81 -9.84
N ILE A 305 2.52 10.68 -9.48
CA ILE A 305 2.31 11.66 -8.40
C ILE A 305 1.21 12.65 -8.79
N ASN A 306 1.24 13.19 -10.01
CA ASN A 306 0.24 14.13 -10.50
C ASN A 306 -1.15 13.50 -10.69
N ALA A 307 -1.22 12.19 -10.94
CA ALA A 307 -2.48 11.46 -10.97
C ALA A 307 -3.16 11.36 -9.60
N GLY A 308 -2.41 11.46 -8.50
CA GLY A 308 -2.94 11.40 -7.14
C GLY A 308 -2.32 10.33 -6.25
N CYS A 309 -1.32 9.56 -6.75
CA CYS A 309 -0.51 8.70 -5.91
C CYS A 309 0.43 9.54 -5.04
N ASP A 310 0.57 9.20 -3.77
CA ASP A 310 1.42 9.93 -2.83
C ASP A 310 2.83 9.33 -2.75
N MET A 311 2.96 8.02 -3.02
CA MET A 311 4.25 7.32 -3.02
C MET A 311 4.36 6.37 -4.21
N PHE A 312 5.59 6.08 -4.62
CA PHE A 312 5.94 5.33 -5.81
C PHE A 312 6.77 4.07 -5.47
N LEU A 313 6.32 2.88 -5.92
CA LEU A 313 7.01 1.60 -5.79
C LEU A 313 7.58 1.17 -7.15
N PHE A 314 8.83 0.87 -7.30
CA PHE A 314 10.05 1.06 -6.53
C PHE A 314 11.03 1.82 -7.41
N PHE A 315 12.21 2.19 -6.87
CA PHE A 315 13.31 2.58 -7.73
C PHE A 315 13.65 1.45 -8.71
N ASN A 316 13.91 1.82 -9.96
CA ASN A 316 14.58 0.93 -10.92
C ASN A 316 16.10 1.14 -10.85
N ASP A 317 16.52 2.39 -11.02
CA ASP A 317 17.85 2.88 -10.66
C ASP A 317 17.67 4.01 -9.66
N PRO A 318 18.17 3.89 -8.40
CA PRO A 318 17.96 4.91 -7.39
C PRO A 318 18.48 6.29 -7.76
N ALA A 319 19.62 6.37 -8.46
CA ALA A 319 20.22 7.66 -8.81
C ALA A 319 19.42 8.34 -9.94
N GLU A 320 19.09 7.60 -11.00
CA GLU A 320 18.37 8.12 -12.16
C GLU A 320 16.92 8.51 -11.79
N ASP A 321 16.22 7.63 -11.08
CA ASP A 321 14.82 7.88 -10.70
C ASP A 321 14.69 9.04 -9.70
N PHE A 322 15.61 9.12 -8.74
CA PHE A 322 15.63 10.20 -7.77
C PHE A 322 15.90 11.55 -8.43
N GLU A 323 16.92 11.63 -9.32
CA GLU A 323 17.23 12.83 -10.07
C GLU A 323 16.05 13.24 -10.98
N THR A 324 15.42 12.29 -11.64
CA THR A 324 14.24 12.53 -12.49
C THR A 324 13.10 13.16 -11.69
N MET A 325 12.78 12.61 -10.52
CA MET A 325 11.70 13.13 -9.67
C MET A 325 12.07 14.49 -9.08
N LEU A 326 13.32 14.68 -8.66
CA LEU A 326 13.82 15.96 -8.14
C LEU A 326 13.72 17.06 -9.22
N ASN A 327 14.14 16.75 -10.44
CA ASN A 327 14.01 17.67 -11.57
C ASN A 327 12.54 17.98 -11.88
N ALA A 328 11.65 16.99 -11.82
CA ALA A 328 10.21 17.20 -12.03
C ALA A 328 9.60 18.12 -10.97
N TYR A 329 10.02 18.00 -9.71
CA TYR A 329 9.57 18.88 -8.65
C TYR A 329 10.17 20.28 -8.77
N THR A 330 11.48 20.41 -8.92
CA THR A 330 12.14 21.73 -8.97
C THR A 330 11.83 22.54 -10.23
N SER A 331 11.44 21.88 -11.32
CA SER A 331 10.95 22.55 -12.53
C SER A 331 9.45 22.88 -12.52
N GLY A 332 8.71 22.44 -11.50
CA GLY A 332 7.28 22.69 -11.36
C GLY A 332 6.37 21.72 -12.13
N ILE A 333 6.89 20.64 -12.71
CA ILE A 333 6.06 19.54 -13.28
C ILE A 333 5.22 18.90 -12.17
N ILE A 334 5.81 18.69 -10.99
CA ILE A 334 5.07 18.44 -9.76
C ILE A 334 4.97 19.77 -9.03
N SER A 335 3.75 20.27 -8.84
CA SER A 335 3.54 21.54 -8.15
C SER A 335 3.86 21.44 -6.66
N GLU A 336 4.19 22.58 -6.03
CA GLU A 336 4.38 22.63 -4.57
C GLU A 336 3.14 22.15 -3.84
N ASP A 337 1.96 22.56 -4.27
CA ASP A 337 0.68 22.14 -3.66
C ASP A 337 0.51 20.61 -3.71
N ARG A 338 0.85 19.98 -4.84
CA ARG A 338 0.76 18.51 -4.97
C ARG A 338 1.81 17.79 -4.12
N MET A 339 3.02 18.33 -4.05
CA MET A 339 4.09 17.82 -3.18
C MET A 339 3.68 17.91 -1.71
N VAL A 340 3.22 19.07 -1.26
CA VAL A 340 2.74 19.28 0.12
C VAL A 340 1.57 18.36 0.44
N GLU A 341 0.63 18.18 -0.50
CA GLU A 341 -0.51 17.27 -0.33
C GLU A 341 -0.05 15.81 -0.12
N ALA A 342 0.90 15.31 -0.91
CA ALA A 342 1.46 13.96 -0.74
C ALA A 342 2.15 13.80 0.61
N LEU A 343 3.05 14.75 0.94
CA LEU A 343 3.78 14.73 2.20
C LEU A 343 2.86 14.84 3.42
N THR A 344 1.78 15.61 3.32
CA THR A 344 0.79 15.72 4.40
C THR A 344 0.15 14.36 4.70
N ARG A 345 -0.17 13.56 3.68
CA ARG A 345 -0.68 12.20 3.88
C ARG A 345 0.37 11.24 4.43
N ILE A 346 1.59 11.28 3.87
CA ILE A 346 2.70 10.44 4.30
C ILE A 346 3.05 10.69 5.76
N LEU A 347 3.31 11.95 6.11
CA LEU A 347 3.69 12.34 7.49
C LEU A 347 2.50 12.24 8.44
N GLY A 348 1.29 12.52 7.94
CA GLY A 348 0.06 12.36 8.71
C GLY A 348 -0.14 10.93 9.20
N LEU A 349 0.04 9.91 8.34
CA LEU A 349 -0.02 8.51 8.78
C LEU A 349 1.09 8.17 9.78
N LYS A 350 2.33 8.62 9.53
CA LYS A 350 3.44 8.42 10.49
C LYS A 350 3.12 9.03 11.86
N ALA A 351 2.51 10.21 11.86
CA ALA A 351 2.06 10.88 13.09
C ALA A 351 0.89 10.15 13.77
N ALA A 352 -0.08 9.64 13.00
CA ALA A 352 -1.26 8.93 13.52
C ALA A 352 -0.90 7.69 14.36
N LYS A 353 0.21 7.03 14.05
CA LYS A 353 0.73 5.90 14.86
C LYS A 353 1.88 6.32 15.79
N GLY A 354 2.09 7.63 15.96
CA GLY A 354 3.10 8.19 16.86
C GLY A 354 4.54 7.82 16.49
N MET A 355 4.82 7.48 15.22
CA MET A 355 6.15 7.02 14.81
C MET A 355 7.24 8.05 15.09
N HIS A 356 6.93 9.33 14.92
CA HIS A 356 7.86 10.45 15.14
C HIS A 356 8.26 10.67 16.62
N LYS A 357 7.57 10.02 17.56
CA LYS A 357 7.82 10.10 19.01
C LYS A 357 8.53 8.86 19.55
N LYS A 358 8.77 7.85 18.70
CA LYS A 358 9.29 6.54 19.10
C LYS A 358 10.78 6.40 18.79
N SER A 359 11.50 5.74 19.69
CA SER A 359 12.87 5.26 19.44
C SER A 359 12.88 4.11 18.43
N VAL A 360 14.05 3.77 17.90
CA VAL A 360 14.22 2.63 16.99
C VAL A 360 13.73 1.32 17.61
N GLU A 361 13.98 1.11 18.89
CA GLU A 361 13.55 -0.08 19.63
C GLU A 361 12.01 -0.13 19.75
N GLU A 362 11.36 0.98 20.03
CA GLU A 362 9.90 1.07 20.09
C GLU A 362 9.23 0.90 18.71
N LEU A 363 9.91 1.32 17.63
CA LEU A 363 9.44 1.12 16.25
C LEU A 363 9.56 -0.33 15.82
N CYS A 364 10.72 -0.96 16.08
CA CYS A 364 11.04 -2.29 15.56
C CYS A 364 10.72 -3.45 16.53
N GLY A 365 10.69 -3.18 17.84
CA GLY A 365 10.52 -4.24 18.85
C GLY A 365 11.80 -5.02 19.16
N THR A 366 11.67 -6.09 19.96
CA THR A 366 12.78 -6.90 20.50
C THR A 366 12.82 -8.31 19.88
N ASP A 367 13.95 -8.99 20.05
CA ASP A 367 14.13 -10.38 19.59
C ASP A 367 13.19 -11.33 20.36
N GLU A 368 12.90 -11.05 21.65
CA GLU A 368 11.96 -11.81 22.46
C GLU A 368 10.53 -11.65 21.95
N ALA A 369 10.12 -10.43 21.54
CA ALA A 369 8.80 -10.19 20.98
C ALA A 369 8.62 -10.93 19.64
N LEU A 370 9.67 -10.94 18.80
CA LEU A 370 9.68 -11.72 17.55
C LEU A 370 9.53 -13.22 17.85
N ALA A 371 10.37 -13.76 18.73
CA ALA A 371 10.33 -15.18 19.09
C ALA A 371 8.94 -15.57 19.64
N ALA A 372 8.34 -14.74 20.49
CA ALA A 372 7.02 -14.97 21.05
C ALA A 372 5.91 -14.96 19.98
N ALA A 373 5.95 -14.04 19.02
CA ALA A 373 4.99 -13.94 17.92
C ALA A 373 5.06 -15.15 16.97
N LEU A 374 6.27 -15.61 16.65
CA LEU A 374 6.49 -16.78 15.78
C LEU A 374 6.12 -18.11 16.47
N ALA A 375 6.29 -18.19 17.81
CA ALA A 375 5.98 -19.39 18.60
C ALA A 375 4.52 -19.45 19.08
N ASN A 376 3.67 -18.46 18.74
CA ASN A 376 2.31 -18.39 19.25
C ASN A 376 1.45 -19.57 18.76
N GLU A 377 1.15 -20.52 19.65
CA GLU A 377 0.38 -21.72 19.34
C GLU A 377 -1.09 -21.41 19.01
N GLU A 378 -1.68 -20.35 19.58
CA GLU A 378 -3.05 -19.95 19.25
C GLU A 378 -3.18 -19.63 17.75
N PHE A 379 -2.19 -18.95 17.17
CA PHE A 379 -2.18 -18.62 15.74
C PHE A 379 -2.18 -19.87 14.85
N LYS A 380 -1.54 -20.95 15.30
CA LYS A 380 -1.47 -22.22 14.57
C LYS A 380 -2.79 -23.01 14.58
N THR A 381 -3.70 -22.69 15.50
CA THR A 381 -5.01 -23.36 15.57
C THR A 381 -6.03 -22.86 14.56
N ILE A 382 -5.79 -21.67 13.94
CA ILE A 382 -6.73 -21.03 13.03
C ILE A 382 -6.78 -21.78 11.70
N ALA A 383 -5.63 -22.14 11.13
CA ALA A 383 -5.54 -22.80 9.84
C ALA A 383 -6.31 -24.15 9.78
N PRO A 384 -6.19 -25.07 10.76
CA PRO A 384 -6.99 -26.31 10.82
C PRO A 384 -8.49 -26.08 10.92
N ALA A 385 -8.95 -24.96 11.46
CA ALA A 385 -10.37 -24.65 11.58
C ALA A 385 -11.01 -24.15 10.26
N ILE A 386 -10.17 -23.80 9.27
CA ILE A 386 -10.58 -23.31 7.93
C ILE A 386 -10.55 -24.44 6.89
N ALA A 387 -9.84 -25.54 7.17
CA ALA A 387 -9.56 -26.63 6.24
C ALA A 387 -10.80 -27.47 5.86
#